data_78bea39b7cdea26c38684db4a6589ebb
#
_entry.id   78bea39b7cdea26c38684db4a6589ebb
#
_cell.length_a   1.000
_cell.length_b   1.000
_cell.length_c   1.000
_cell.angle_alpha   90.00
_cell.angle_beta   90.00
_cell.angle_gamma   90.00
#
_symmetry.space_group_name_H-M   'P 1'
#
loop_
_entity.id
_entity.type
_entity.pdbx_description
1 polymer ?
#
loop_
_entity_poly.entity_id
_entity_poly.type
_entity_poly.pdbx_seq_one_letter_code
_entity_poly.pdbx_strand_id
1 'polypeptide(L)' 'MRYLKFFETFKYKNFTLEDIRNCIKSKGFIYATIVNNLPDNDPDVALNPMSVDDDGLITVEVDGKEYEVELKNVDKIEF' A
#
# COMPACT_ATOMS: atom_id res chain seq x y z
N MET A 1 23.62 5.77 11.08
CA MET A 1 22.49 5.02 11.53
C MET A 1 21.26 5.79 11.86
N ARG A 2 21.38 7.05 12.11
CA ARG A 2 20.17 7.79 12.41
C ARG A 2 19.20 7.83 11.26
N TYR A 3 19.68 7.68 10.05
CA TYR A 3 18.75 7.63 8.93
C TYR A 3 17.96 6.32 8.90
N LEU A 4 18.32 5.35 9.74
CA LEU A 4 17.52 4.15 9.86
C LEU A 4 16.14 4.45 10.42
N LYS A 5 16.04 5.45 11.28
CA LYS A 5 14.74 5.85 11.77
C LYS A 5 13.84 6.29 10.63
N PHE A 6 14.46 6.91 9.66
CA PHE A 6 13.73 7.33 8.50
C PHE A 6 13.13 6.15 7.76
N PHE A 7 13.86 5.05 7.70
CA PHE A 7 13.38 3.85 7.04
C PHE A 7 12.29 3.14 7.82
N GLU A 8 12.16 3.42 9.08
CA GLU A 8 11.11 2.82 9.88
C GLU A 8 9.73 3.29 9.43
N THR A 9 9.68 4.42 8.74
CA THR A 9 8.42 4.97 8.26
C THR A 9 8.00 4.39 6.92
N PHE A 10 8.97 3.88 6.16
CA PHE A 10 8.71 3.35 4.83
C PHE A 10 9.27 1.94 4.69
N LYS A 11 8.61 1.17 3.86
CA LYS A 11 9.07 -0.16 3.52
C LYS A 11 8.90 -0.37 2.03
N TYR A 12 9.94 -0.90 1.38
CA TYR A 12 9.96 -1.10 -0.08
C TYR A 12 10.10 -2.57 -0.39
N LYS A 13 9.21 -3.10 -1.24
CA LYS A 13 9.29 -4.46 -1.75
C LYS A 13 9.19 -5.52 -0.65
N ASN A 14 8.87 -6.72 -1.04
CA ASN A 14 8.83 -7.88 -0.15
C ASN A 14 7.91 -7.69 1.06
N PHE A 15 6.74 -7.11 0.80
CA PHE A 15 5.77 -6.88 1.86
C PHE A 15 5.00 -8.15 2.17
N THR A 16 4.53 -8.26 3.41
CA THR A 16 3.72 -9.38 3.85
C THR A 16 2.29 -8.90 4.11
N LEU A 17 1.38 -9.86 4.27
CA LEU A 17 0.01 -9.51 4.64
C LEU A 17 -0.03 -8.73 5.95
N GLU A 18 0.84 -9.10 6.88
CA GLU A 18 0.88 -8.40 8.16
C GLU A 18 1.32 -6.96 7.99
N ASP A 19 2.25 -6.70 7.08
CA ASP A 19 2.66 -5.32 6.79
C ASP A 19 1.46 -4.49 6.37
N ILE A 20 0.62 -5.05 5.51
CA ILE A 20 -0.55 -4.34 5.03
C ILE A 20 -1.56 -4.14 6.16
N ARG A 21 -1.77 -5.16 6.99
CA ARG A 21 -2.69 -5.04 8.11
C ARG A 21 -2.23 -3.98 9.09
N ASN A 22 -0.93 -3.90 9.34
CA ASN A 22 -0.38 -2.87 10.21
C ASN A 22 -0.53 -1.48 9.60
N CYS A 23 -0.36 -1.39 8.29
CA CYS A 23 -0.55 -0.14 7.58
C CYS A 23 -1.99 0.36 7.73
N ILE A 24 -2.95 -0.55 7.58
CA ILE A 24 -4.36 -0.21 7.74
C ILE A 24 -4.64 0.26 9.17
N LYS A 25 -4.10 -0.44 10.15
CA LYS A 25 -4.28 -0.08 11.56
C LYS A 25 -3.74 1.30 11.87
N SER A 26 -2.60 1.64 11.33
CA SER A 26 -1.96 2.93 11.60
C SER A 26 -2.47 4.03 10.68
N LYS A 27 -3.46 3.71 9.82
CA LYS A 27 -4.03 4.67 8.86
C LYS A 27 -2.97 5.20 7.92
N GLY A 28 -2.06 4.33 7.52
CA GLY A 28 -1.03 4.68 6.56
C GLY A 28 -1.51 4.56 5.14
N PHE A 29 -0.56 4.60 4.22
CA PHE A 29 -0.86 4.56 2.80
C PHE A 29 0.03 3.55 2.11
N ILE A 30 -0.43 3.08 0.95
CA ILE A 30 0.41 2.26 0.10
C ILE A 30 0.55 2.95 -1.24
N TYR A 31 1.60 2.58 -1.96
CA TYR A 31 1.88 3.15 -3.27
C TYR A 31 2.10 2.00 -4.24
N ALA A 32 1.47 2.09 -5.38
CA ALA A 32 1.57 1.03 -6.39
C ALA A 32 1.34 1.64 -7.77
N THR A 33 2.16 1.21 -8.72
CA THR A 33 1.99 1.63 -10.10
C THR A 33 0.86 0.85 -10.76
N ILE A 34 0.72 -0.43 -10.39
CA ILE A 34 -0.27 -1.31 -11.00
C ILE A 34 -1.45 -1.46 -10.05
N VAL A 35 -2.57 -0.88 -10.43
CA VAL A 35 -3.80 -0.94 -9.65
C VAL A 35 -4.89 -1.48 -10.56
N ASN A 36 -5.62 -2.48 -10.09
CA ASN A 36 -6.69 -3.09 -10.89
C ASN A 36 -7.79 -2.07 -11.15
N ASN A 37 -8.21 -1.98 -12.41
CA ASN A 37 -9.29 -1.08 -12.84
C ASN A 37 -8.95 0.40 -12.71
N LEU A 38 -7.68 0.72 -12.60
CA LEU A 38 -7.23 2.11 -12.57
C LEU A 38 -6.00 2.22 -13.46
N PRO A 39 -6.20 2.40 -14.76
CA PRO A 39 -5.07 2.52 -15.69
C PRO A 39 -4.31 3.81 -15.42
N ASP A 40 -3.02 3.78 -15.69
CA ASP A 40 -2.17 4.95 -15.58
C ASP A 40 -2.09 5.53 -14.18
N ASN A 41 -2.12 4.65 -13.17
CA ASN A 41 -1.96 5.13 -11.81
C ASN A 41 -0.56 5.71 -11.61
N ASP A 42 -0.52 6.89 -10.98
CA ASP A 42 0.74 7.55 -10.66
C ASP A 42 1.33 6.89 -9.41
N PRO A 43 2.57 6.40 -9.47
CA PRO A 43 3.18 5.74 -8.30
C PRO A 43 3.37 6.67 -7.10
N ASP A 44 3.27 7.97 -7.31
CA ASP A 44 3.41 8.93 -6.21
C ASP A 44 2.08 9.25 -5.52
N VAL A 45 0.98 8.70 -6.02
CA VAL A 45 -0.32 8.93 -5.42
C VAL A 45 -0.53 7.95 -4.27
N ALA A 46 -0.83 8.48 -3.09
CA ALA A 46 -1.08 7.66 -1.92
C ALA A 46 -2.43 6.97 -2.05
N LEU A 47 -2.43 5.66 -1.82
CA LEU A 47 -3.64 4.86 -1.86
C LEU A 47 -4.02 4.52 -0.42
N ASN A 48 -5.30 4.70 -0.10
CA ASN A 48 -5.78 4.45 1.25
C ASN A 48 -6.24 2.99 1.37
N PRO A 49 -5.46 2.11 2.02
CA PRO A 49 -5.86 0.71 2.12
C PRO A 49 -7.00 0.56 3.11
N MET A 50 -8.06 -0.10 2.65
CA MET A 50 -9.25 -0.30 3.46
C MET A 50 -9.28 -1.69 4.09
N SER A 51 -8.86 -2.68 3.34
CA SER A 51 -8.86 -4.07 3.81
C SER A 51 -7.93 -4.89 2.94
N VAL A 52 -7.59 -6.08 3.42
CA VAL A 52 -6.77 -7.02 2.68
C VAL A 52 -7.29 -8.43 2.99
N ASP A 53 -7.39 -9.25 1.94
CA ASP A 53 -7.82 -10.63 2.15
C ASP A 53 -6.61 -11.56 2.23
N ASP A 54 -6.87 -12.84 2.47
CA ASP A 54 -5.81 -13.81 2.66
C ASP A 54 -5.06 -14.13 1.37
N ASP A 55 -5.62 -13.78 0.24
CA ASP A 55 -4.98 -14.01 -1.06
C ASP A 55 -4.04 -12.86 -1.44
N GLY A 56 -3.97 -11.84 -0.61
CA GLY A 56 -3.10 -10.71 -0.89
C GLY A 56 -3.75 -9.64 -1.76
N LEU A 57 -5.07 -9.63 -1.82
CA LEU A 57 -5.77 -8.61 -2.57
C LEU A 57 -6.17 -7.49 -1.63
N ILE A 58 -5.68 -6.30 -1.90
CA ILE A 58 -5.88 -5.13 -1.04
C ILE A 58 -6.93 -4.23 -1.67
N THR A 59 -7.96 -3.90 -0.91
CA THR A 59 -8.94 -2.92 -1.35
C THR A 59 -8.47 -1.55 -0.93
N VAL A 60 -8.37 -0.64 -1.88
CA VAL A 60 -7.92 0.73 -1.62
C VAL A 60 -8.98 1.71 -2.08
N GLU A 61 -8.96 2.89 -1.48
CA GLU A 61 -9.87 3.96 -1.84
C GLU A 61 -9.09 5.13 -2.41
N VAL A 62 -9.55 5.66 -3.55
CA VAL A 62 -8.99 6.85 -4.16
C VAL A 62 -10.15 7.71 -4.63
N ASP A 63 -10.22 8.93 -4.13
CA ASP A 63 -11.26 9.90 -4.52
C ASP A 63 -12.68 9.34 -4.36
N GLY A 64 -12.89 8.56 -3.29
CA GLY A 64 -14.19 8.01 -3.00
C GLY A 64 -14.57 6.77 -3.78
N LYS A 65 -13.64 6.25 -4.58
CA LYS A 65 -13.85 5.03 -5.34
C LYS A 65 -12.93 3.94 -4.84
N GLU A 66 -13.39 2.70 -4.92
CA GLU A 66 -12.61 1.56 -4.46
C GLU A 66 -11.96 0.86 -5.63
N TYR A 67 -10.70 0.50 -5.42
CA TYR A 67 -9.92 -0.26 -6.40
C TYR A 67 -9.21 -1.38 -5.66
N GLU A 68 -8.56 -2.26 -6.41
CA GLU A 68 -7.86 -3.40 -5.83
C GLU A 68 -6.41 -3.40 -6.28
N VAL A 69 -5.52 -3.73 -5.33
CA VAL A 69 -4.09 -3.83 -5.59
C VAL A 69 -3.62 -5.17 -5.06
N GLU A 70 -2.88 -5.90 -5.87
CA GLU A 70 -2.28 -7.15 -5.40
C GLU A 70 -1.04 -6.85 -4.58
N LEU A 71 -0.84 -7.64 -3.54
CA LEU A 71 0.29 -7.45 -2.63
C LEU A 71 1.62 -7.39 -3.39
N LYS A 72 1.77 -8.23 -4.39
CA LYS A 72 3.01 -8.28 -5.18
C LYS A 72 3.26 -6.98 -5.95
N ASN A 73 2.23 -6.18 -6.15
CA ASN A 73 2.34 -4.93 -6.91
C ASN A 73 2.51 -3.70 -6.03
N VAL A 74 2.55 -3.89 -4.72
CA VAL A 74 2.79 -2.77 -3.81
C VAL A 74 4.27 -2.39 -3.90
N ASP A 75 4.52 -1.12 -4.17
CA ASP A 75 5.88 -0.62 -4.34
C ASP A 75 6.44 -0.05 -3.03
N LYS A 76 5.58 0.53 -2.21
CA LYS A 76 6.02 1.21 -1.01
C LYS A 76 4.86 1.29 -0.02
N ILE A 77 5.17 1.23 1.26
CA ILE A 77 4.20 1.40 2.34
C ILE A 77 4.66 2.54 3.24
N GLU A 78 3.73 3.39 3.57
CA GLU A 78 3.96 4.48 4.53
C GLU A 78 3.08 4.23 5.74
N PHE A 79 3.71 4.06 6.88
CA PHE A 79 3.00 3.78 8.14
C PHE A 79 2.59 5.02 8.88
#